data_13093ff5a844fcf76c6ffea9d20610fb
#
_entry.id   13093ff5a844fcf76c6ffea9d20610fb
#
_cell.length_a   1.000
_cell.length_b   1.000
_cell.length_c   1.000
_cell.angle_alpha   90.00
_cell.angle_beta   90.00
_cell.angle_gamma   90.00
#
_symmetry.space_group_name_H-M   'P 1'
#
loop_
_entity.id
_entity.type
_entity.pdbx_description
1 polymer ?
#
loop_
_entity_poly.entity_id
_entity_poly.type
_entity_poly.pdbx_seq_one_letter_code
_entity_poly.pdbx_strand_id
1 'polypeptide(L)'
;SGDDPAPRGPRSADPAPRPRSAADDFHPDVPAGSADFAEPRYDSESARRYAATPADTPLVPGASISGGRYRLLVFHGGPPGLQFWQALDTALDRQVALTFVDPDHRMTEDEVQTILQRTLALSRIDRPGLARVLDVTTTNTGGLVVAEWIRGGSVKEVAETAPSAIGAARAIQSLAAAAEEAHHAGVVLSIDHPSRIRVSIDGDVALAFPGTLPDATPTGDIRGIGAALYALLVDRWPLPEAGYPSGLVPAETGPDGEPVEPAKLDGDIPFQISAAAARAVQSRGGISSAPTLLNLLHQATAAAERTDLVEPVAPVLPDDALRRPAREPLDEGEQRTRRRRNVLIGVGLGAAVLVAALVVLASVLSRIFGDTDGGLKGDRLGLNTTTSTSSAAPGSAVKPVAVTVFSPDGGADAPDLAGLAIDGDPSTAWPTDTYTDSVPFPNFKSGVGLMLQLPQPTEVGAVTVSVSSTGTQVQIRSADSASPSSLADTTLLTGPTTLKQGSNTISVLAAEPTSYLLVWISTMGQTGGKNRTEVSEITVSAAS
;
A
#
# COMPACT_ATOMS: atom_id res chain seq x y z
N SER A 1 19.84 -73.03 37.65
CA SER A 1 21.21 -72.97 38.13
C SER A 1 21.84 -71.70 37.69
N GLY A 2 22.15 -70.78 38.46
CA GLY A 2 22.69 -70.31 39.67
C GLY A 2 22.86 -68.83 39.46
N ASP A 3 22.29 -68.09 40.26
CA ASP A 3 22.72 -67.33 41.46
C ASP A 3 23.92 -66.40 41.23
N ASP A 4 23.63 -65.10 41.28
CA ASP A 4 23.96 -63.99 42.18
C ASP A 4 25.45 -63.81 42.58
N PRO A 5 25.90 -62.68 43.15
CA PRO A 5 25.31 -61.32 43.32
C PRO A 5 26.33 -60.17 42.99
N ALA A 6 25.77 -58.91 43.09
CA ALA A 6 26.51 -57.66 43.07
C ALA A 6 27.32 -57.39 44.36
N PRO A 7 28.33 -56.51 44.34
CA PRO A 7 28.70 -55.77 45.54
C PRO A 7 28.57 -54.24 45.44
N ARG A 8 28.26 -53.74 46.63
CA ARG A 8 27.96 -52.36 47.05
C ARG A 8 29.16 -51.40 46.92
N GLY A 9 28.89 -50.12 46.63
CA GLY A 9 29.82 -49.02 46.76
C GLY A 9 30.06 -48.54 48.19
N PRO A 10 31.03 -47.68 48.42
CA PRO A 10 31.17 -46.96 49.67
C PRO A 10 30.91 -45.46 49.55
N ARG A 11 30.50 -44.97 50.72
CA ARG A 11 29.96 -43.72 51.18
C ARG A 11 30.87 -42.50 50.98
N SER A 12 30.14 -41.34 50.88
CA SER A 12 30.53 -39.95 51.05
C SER A 12 31.52 -39.65 52.18
N ALA A 13 32.39 -38.65 51.95
CA ALA A 13 33.14 -37.91 52.93
C ALA A 13 32.88 -36.40 52.77
N ASP A 14 32.59 -35.74 53.92
CA ASP A 14 32.34 -34.31 54.07
C ASP A 14 33.58 -33.43 53.79
N PRO A 15 33.42 -32.15 53.38
CA PRO A 15 34.55 -31.25 53.16
C PRO A 15 34.93 -30.50 54.43
N ALA A 16 36.25 -30.37 54.66
CA ALA A 16 36.87 -29.63 55.76
C ALA A 16 36.94 -28.10 55.50
N PRO A 17 37.16 -27.27 56.53
CA PRO A 17 36.91 -25.82 56.52
C PRO A 17 38.08 -25.00 55.99
N ARG A 18 37.74 -23.80 55.46
CA ARG A 18 38.69 -22.81 54.98
C ARG A 18 39.42 -22.07 56.10
N PRO A 19 40.70 -21.69 55.90
CA PRO A 19 41.39 -20.82 56.85
C PRO A 19 41.10 -19.33 56.62
N ARG A 20 40.98 -18.59 57.71
CA ARG A 20 40.96 -17.14 57.81
C ARG A 20 42.41 -16.59 57.63
N SER A 21 42.56 -15.53 56.84
CA SER A 21 43.76 -14.72 56.86
C SER A 21 43.44 -13.34 57.42
N ALA A 22 44.21 -12.93 58.38
CA ALA A 22 44.22 -11.62 59.03
C ALA A 22 45.28 -10.76 58.32
N ALA A 23 45.00 -9.47 58.26
CA ALA A 23 45.96 -8.36 58.18
C ALA A 23 45.10 -7.10 58.12
N ASP A 24 45.13 -6.32 58.95
CA ASP A 24 45.99 -5.38 59.71
C ASP A 24 45.51 -3.96 59.50
N ASP A 25 45.32 -3.36 60.64
CA ASP A 25 45.03 -1.97 60.94
C ASP A 25 45.94 -0.98 60.21
N PHE A 26 45.34 0.11 59.75
CA PHE A 26 45.98 1.43 59.74
C PHE A 26 44.93 2.55 59.82
N HIS A 27 44.85 3.21 60.98
CA HIS A 27 44.25 4.52 61.15
C HIS A 27 45.36 5.57 61.07
N PRO A 28 45.06 6.73 60.47
CA PRO A 28 45.43 7.99 61.16
C PRO A 28 44.23 8.94 61.33
N ASP A 29 44.19 9.55 62.49
CA ASP A 29 43.33 10.63 62.94
C ASP A 29 43.35 11.85 61.99
N VAL A 30 42.17 12.44 61.76
CA VAL A 30 42.02 13.84 61.35
C VAL A 30 40.81 14.45 62.08
N PRO A 31 40.90 15.69 62.59
CA PRO A 31 39.98 16.26 63.57
C PRO A 31 38.70 16.85 62.93
N ALA A 32 37.69 16.91 63.82
CA ALA A 32 36.36 17.46 63.59
C ALA A 32 36.40 18.93 63.10
N GLY A 33 35.68 19.22 62.02
CA GLY A 33 35.25 20.53 61.60
C GLY A 33 33.85 20.47 61.00
N SER A 34 32.92 21.00 61.78
CA SER A 34 31.50 21.12 61.48
C SER A 34 31.25 21.99 60.24
N ALA A 35 30.55 21.46 59.22
CA ALA A 35 29.72 22.24 58.31
C ALA A 35 28.51 21.41 57.91
N ASP A 36 27.33 21.83 58.36
CA ASP A 36 26.03 21.38 57.97
C ASP A 36 25.86 21.50 56.43
N PHE A 37 25.88 20.37 55.71
CA PHE A 37 25.26 20.24 54.42
C PHE A 37 24.21 19.15 54.54
N ALA A 38 22.94 19.58 54.64
CA ALA A 38 21.78 18.71 54.54
C ALA A 38 21.80 18.02 53.19
N GLU A 39 22.06 16.70 53.17
CA GLU A 39 21.76 15.84 52.01
C GLU A 39 20.24 15.89 51.74
N PRO A 40 19.84 16.13 50.47
CA PRO A 40 18.43 16.01 50.13
C PRO A 40 18.04 14.55 50.29
N ARG A 41 17.21 14.28 51.31
CA ARG A 41 16.51 13.01 51.45
C ARG A 41 15.64 12.87 50.23
N TYR A 42 16.07 12.05 49.26
CA TYR A 42 15.19 11.54 48.22
C TYR A 42 14.13 10.68 48.90
N ASP A 43 12.92 11.23 48.98
CA ASP A 43 11.74 10.54 49.46
C ASP A 43 11.54 9.30 48.60
N SER A 44 11.67 8.13 49.20
CA SER A 44 11.43 6.83 48.58
C SER A 44 9.97 6.67 48.09
N GLU A 45 9.09 7.57 48.51
CA GLU A 45 7.71 7.68 48.05
C GLU A 45 7.60 8.41 46.70
N SER A 46 8.51 9.37 46.40
CA SER A 46 8.59 10.02 45.09
C SER A 46 9.17 9.09 44.03
N ALA A 47 10.13 8.22 44.38
CA ALA A 47 10.64 7.18 43.47
C ALA A 47 9.61 6.08 43.15
N ARG A 48 8.68 5.81 44.12
CA ARG A 48 7.56 4.90 43.89
C ARG A 48 6.43 5.50 43.03
N ARG A 49 6.33 6.82 42.91
CA ARG A 49 5.35 7.50 42.02
C ARG A 49 5.83 7.57 40.59
N TYR A 50 7.12 7.33 40.28
CA TYR A 50 7.65 7.22 38.92
C TYR A 50 7.82 5.78 38.46
N ALA A 51 7.61 4.78 39.28
CA ALA A 51 7.27 3.45 38.87
C ALA A 51 5.76 3.42 38.57
N ALA A 52 5.33 4.27 37.64
CA ALA A 52 4.05 4.10 37.00
C ALA A 52 4.05 2.69 36.43
N THR A 53 3.09 1.87 36.83
CA THR A 53 2.60 0.74 36.03
C THR A 53 2.67 1.18 34.59
N PRO A 54 3.25 0.40 33.65
CA PRO A 54 3.25 0.78 32.25
C PRO A 54 1.79 0.98 31.87
N ALA A 55 1.35 2.24 31.84
CA ALA A 55 0.04 2.62 31.38
C ALA A 55 -0.02 2.12 29.94
N ASP A 56 -1.08 1.38 29.61
CA ASP A 56 -1.36 0.94 28.26
C ASP A 56 -1.14 2.10 27.32
N THR A 57 -0.13 1.99 26.45
CA THR A 57 0.17 3.05 25.50
C THR A 57 -1.00 3.10 24.52
N PRO A 58 -1.79 4.18 24.48
CA PRO A 58 -2.95 4.23 23.59
C PRO A 58 -2.49 4.06 22.15
N LEU A 59 -3.14 3.15 21.42
CA LEU A 59 -2.86 2.92 20.00
C LEU A 59 -3.48 4.06 19.17
N VAL A 60 -2.71 5.13 19.01
CA VAL A 60 -3.09 6.33 18.23
C VAL A 60 -1.97 6.70 17.27
N PRO A 61 -2.28 7.38 16.14
CA PRO A 61 -1.25 7.86 15.24
C PRO A 61 -0.17 8.67 15.96
N GLY A 62 1.10 8.38 15.70
CA GLY A 62 2.26 8.99 16.33
C GLY A 62 2.73 8.31 17.62
N ALA A 63 1.95 7.40 18.21
CA ALA A 63 2.38 6.64 19.39
C ALA A 63 3.58 5.75 19.07
N SER A 64 4.45 5.58 20.08
CA SER A 64 5.65 4.72 19.99
C SER A 64 5.45 3.45 20.78
N ILE A 65 5.66 2.30 20.15
CA ILE A 65 5.45 0.97 20.69
C ILE A 65 6.79 0.22 20.81
N SER A 66 6.86 -0.79 21.68
CA SER A 66 8.05 -1.65 21.89
C SER A 66 9.31 -0.84 22.20
N GLY A 67 9.23 0.02 23.22
CA GLY A 67 10.36 0.83 23.64
C GLY A 67 10.80 1.92 22.62
N GLY A 68 9.87 2.36 21.76
CA GLY A 68 10.13 3.39 20.76
C GLY A 68 10.54 2.84 19.39
N ARG A 69 10.66 1.52 19.23
CA ARG A 69 11.07 0.91 17.95
C ARG A 69 10.06 1.12 16.83
N TYR A 70 8.76 1.02 17.13
CA TYR A 70 7.71 1.20 16.12
C TYR A 70 6.91 2.46 16.40
N ARG A 71 6.83 3.36 15.43
CA ARG A 71 5.97 4.54 15.47
C ARG A 71 4.73 4.30 14.63
N LEU A 72 3.55 4.33 15.24
CA LEU A 72 2.27 4.15 14.55
C LEU A 72 2.00 5.30 13.58
N LEU A 73 1.61 4.99 12.35
CA LEU A 73 1.31 5.97 11.30
C LEU A 73 -0.18 6.02 11.01
N VAL A 74 -0.76 4.93 10.50
CA VAL A 74 -2.14 4.85 10.03
C VAL A 74 -2.82 3.62 10.58
N PHE A 75 -4.03 3.79 11.11
CA PHE A 75 -4.92 2.71 11.51
C PHE A 75 -5.69 2.17 10.30
N HIS A 76 -5.73 0.85 10.14
CA HIS A 76 -6.38 0.17 9.02
C HIS A 76 -7.59 -0.68 9.43
N GLY A 77 -8.07 -0.56 10.67
CA GLY A 77 -9.21 -1.35 11.14
C GLY A 77 -8.81 -2.72 11.66
N GLY A 78 -9.70 -3.70 11.51
CA GLY A 78 -9.48 -5.10 11.89
C GLY A 78 -10.71 -5.79 12.45
N PRO A 79 -10.75 -7.13 12.45
CA PRO A 79 -11.80 -7.91 13.09
C PRO A 79 -11.74 -7.81 14.61
N PRO A 80 -12.74 -8.30 15.35
CA PRO A 80 -12.72 -8.28 16.81
C PRO A 80 -11.44 -8.93 17.37
N GLY A 81 -10.82 -8.25 18.33
CA GLY A 81 -9.59 -8.72 18.99
C GLY A 81 -8.32 -8.48 18.20
N LEU A 82 -8.37 -7.90 16.99
CA LEU A 82 -7.20 -7.51 16.22
C LEU A 82 -7.29 -6.04 15.79
N GLN A 83 -6.13 -5.37 15.76
CA GLN A 83 -5.99 -4.03 15.20
C GLN A 83 -4.83 -3.99 14.23
N PHE A 84 -5.04 -3.39 13.05
CA PHE A 84 -4.07 -3.30 11.97
C PHE A 84 -3.52 -1.88 11.85
N TRP A 85 -2.22 -1.78 11.84
CA TRP A 85 -1.53 -0.50 11.78
C TRP A 85 -0.40 -0.50 10.75
N GLN A 86 -0.30 0.55 9.98
CA GLN A 86 0.94 0.91 9.32
C GLN A 86 1.84 1.61 10.33
N ALA A 87 3.11 1.25 10.39
CA ALA A 87 4.07 1.84 11.31
C ALA A 87 5.43 2.04 10.65
N LEU A 88 6.25 2.91 11.24
CA LEU A 88 7.65 3.07 10.92
C LEU A 88 8.50 2.28 11.93
N ASP A 89 9.30 1.33 11.47
CA ASP A 89 10.41 0.75 12.24
C ASP A 89 11.54 1.79 12.27
N THR A 90 11.66 2.52 13.38
CA THR A 90 12.61 3.62 13.54
C THR A 90 14.08 3.16 13.60
N ALA A 91 14.31 1.88 13.89
CA ALA A 91 15.66 1.31 13.93
C ALA A 91 16.19 0.95 12.53
N LEU A 92 15.29 0.61 11.60
CA LEU A 92 15.63 0.19 10.23
C LEU A 92 15.15 1.20 9.18
N ASP A 93 14.53 2.30 9.60
CA ASP A 93 13.95 3.36 8.76
C ASP A 93 13.07 2.81 7.62
N ARG A 94 12.20 1.86 7.96
CA ARG A 94 11.30 1.25 6.99
C ARG A 94 9.88 1.14 7.50
N GLN A 95 8.92 1.18 6.59
CA GLN A 95 7.53 0.92 6.93
C GLN A 95 7.30 -0.58 7.17
N VAL A 96 6.44 -0.87 8.14
CA VAL A 96 6.02 -2.23 8.51
C VAL A 96 4.51 -2.26 8.74
N ALA A 97 3.93 -3.44 8.57
CA ALA A 97 2.57 -3.74 8.98
C ALA A 97 2.60 -4.32 10.39
N LEU A 98 1.80 -3.77 11.29
CA LEU A 98 1.64 -4.29 12.65
C LEU A 98 0.23 -4.83 12.84
N THR A 99 0.14 -6.06 13.35
CA THR A 99 -1.11 -6.63 13.85
C THR A 99 -1.02 -6.75 15.37
N PHE A 100 -1.80 -5.94 16.08
CA PHE A 100 -2.00 -6.09 17.52
C PHE A 100 -3.03 -7.17 17.76
N VAL A 101 -2.71 -8.11 18.63
CA VAL A 101 -3.58 -9.21 19.07
C VAL A 101 -4.04 -8.92 20.49
N ASP A 102 -5.34 -8.83 20.67
CA ASP A 102 -5.99 -8.53 21.95
C ASP A 102 -5.54 -7.21 22.61
N PRO A 103 -5.56 -6.09 21.88
CA PRO A 103 -5.17 -4.80 22.47
C PRO A 103 -6.11 -4.33 23.58
N ASP A 104 -7.31 -4.90 23.67
CA ASP A 104 -8.34 -4.58 24.67
C ASP A 104 -8.30 -5.54 25.88
N HIS A 105 -7.36 -6.50 25.92
CA HIS A 105 -7.19 -7.49 26.99
C HIS A 105 -8.47 -8.30 27.30
N ARG A 106 -9.16 -8.78 26.24
CA ARG A 106 -10.40 -9.57 26.35
C ARG A 106 -10.20 -11.08 26.16
N MET A 107 -9.04 -11.46 25.60
CA MET A 107 -8.67 -12.85 25.38
C MET A 107 -7.87 -13.39 26.57
N THR A 108 -7.82 -14.70 26.71
CA THR A 108 -6.89 -15.34 27.61
C THR A 108 -5.47 -15.33 27.05
N GLU A 109 -4.47 -15.42 27.91
CA GLU A 109 -3.07 -15.48 27.48
C GLU A 109 -2.82 -16.67 26.53
N ASP A 110 -3.45 -17.81 26.77
CA ASP A 110 -3.36 -19.01 25.93
C ASP A 110 -3.94 -18.77 24.52
N GLU A 111 -5.04 -18.01 24.40
CA GLU A 111 -5.63 -17.64 23.11
C GLU A 111 -4.69 -16.72 22.34
N VAL A 112 -4.13 -15.70 22.98
CA VAL A 112 -3.14 -14.79 22.38
C VAL A 112 -1.92 -15.58 21.92
N GLN A 113 -1.35 -16.45 22.74
CA GLN A 113 -0.21 -17.30 22.39
C GLN A 113 -0.53 -18.23 21.23
N THR A 114 -1.74 -18.79 21.18
CA THR A 114 -2.18 -19.65 20.07
C THR A 114 -2.19 -18.87 18.75
N ILE A 115 -2.74 -17.63 18.74
CA ILE A 115 -2.75 -16.77 17.56
C ILE A 115 -1.32 -16.46 17.10
N LEU A 116 -0.44 -16.08 18.04
CA LEU A 116 0.95 -15.74 17.74
C LEU A 116 1.72 -16.93 17.17
N GLN A 117 1.58 -18.13 17.74
CA GLN A 117 2.23 -19.35 17.26
C GLN A 117 1.75 -19.76 15.86
N ARG A 118 0.43 -19.71 15.62
CA ARG A 118 -0.15 -20.01 14.30
C ARG A 118 0.33 -19.00 13.26
N THR A 119 0.37 -17.71 13.63
CA THR A 119 0.86 -16.65 12.74
C THR A 119 2.35 -16.79 12.46
N LEU A 120 3.16 -17.17 13.46
CA LEU A 120 4.59 -17.42 13.25
C LEU A 120 4.83 -18.54 12.23
N ALA A 121 3.95 -19.54 12.15
CA ALA A 121 4.08 -20.62 11.16
C ALA A 121 4.00 -20.09 9.71
N LEU A 122 3.33 -18.95 9.46
CA LEU A 122 3.26 -18.28 8.16
C LEU A 122 4.61 -17.71 7.72
N SER A 123 5.57 -17.49 8.63
CA SER A 123 6.92 -16.98 8.28
C SER A 123 7.71 -17.90 7.34
N ARG A 124 7.25 -19.15 7.16
CA ARG A 124 7.86 -20.14 6.26
C ARG A 124 7.35 -20.03 4.81
N ILE A 125 6.29 -19.26 4.61
CA ILE A 125 5.67 -19.05 3.29
C ILE A 125 6.29 -17.80 2.68
N ASP A 126 6.92 -17.94 1.52
CA ASP A 126 7.52 -16.82 0.78
C ASP A 126 6.82 -16.68 -0.59
N ARG A 127 5.73 -15.93 -0.62
CA ARG A 127 4.88 -15.72 -1.80
C ARG A 127 4.36 -14.29 -1.87
N PRO A 128 4.20 -13.69 -3.07
CA PRO A 128 3.67 -12.33 -3.23
C PRO A 128 2.29 -12.11 -2.59
N GLY A 129 1.46 -13.15 -2.52
CA GLY A 129 0.12 -13.11 -1.89
C GLY A 129 0.10 -13.08 -0.36
N LEU A 130 1.25 -13.04 0.31
CA LEU A 130 1.36 -12.99 1.77
C LEU A 130 2.49 -12.04 2.19
N ALA A 131 2.18 -11.05 3.00
CA ALA A 131 3.19 -10.19 3.64
C ALA A 131 4.10 -11.04 4.53
N ARG A 132 5.42 -10.96 4.31
CA ARG A 132 6.39 -11.73 5.06
C ARG A 132 6.36 -11.37 6.54
N VAL A 133 6.14 -12.35 7.42
CA VAL A 133 6.19 -12.17 8.87
C VAL A 133 7.65 -11.97 9.28
N LEU A 134 7.95 -10.83 9.90
CA LEU A 134 9.30 -10.40 10.30
C LEU A 134 9.58 -10.70 11.77
N ASP A 135 8.57 -10.54 12.62
CA ASP A 135 8.68 -10.77 14.06
C ASP A 135 7.30 -11.07 14.66
N VAL A 136 7.29 -11.86 15.75
CA VAL A 136 6.10 -12.17 16.53
C VAL A 136 6.49 -12.13 17.99
N THR A 137 5.84 -11.28 18.79
CA THR A 137 6.20 -11.05 20.19
C THR A 137 4.98 -10.69 21.05
N THR A 138 5.13 -10.69 22.34
CA THR A 138 4.17 -10.12 23.31
C THR A 138 4.67 -8.78 23.82
N THR A 139 3.73 -7.85 23.99
CA THR A 139 3.97 -6.51 24.54
C THR A 139 2.99 -6.26 25.69
N ASN A 140 3.13 -5.13 26.36
CA ASN A 140 2.14 -4.69 27.37
C ASN A 140 0.76 -4.35 26.77
N THR A 141 0.66 -4.21 25.44
CA THR A 141 -0.59 -3.99 24.68
C THR A 141 -1.10 -5.26 24.02
N GLY A 142 -0.80 -6.44 24.57
CA GLY A 142 -1.16 -7.74 24.01
C GLY A 142 -0.10 -8.33 23.10
N GLY A 143 -0.52 -9.22 22.19
CA GLY A 143 0.36 -9.80 21.16
C GLY A 143 0.67 -8.81 20.05
N LEU A 144 1.85 -8.93 19.44
CA LEU A 144 2.27 -8.11 18.32
C LEU A 144 2.89 -8.97 17.22
N VAL A 145 2.35 -8.85 16.02
CA VAL A 145 2.93 -9.41 14.80
C VAL A 145 3.46 -8.25 13.95
N VAL A 146 4.68 -8.38 13.51
CA VAL A 146 5.34 -7.44 12.61
C VAL A 146 5.51 -8.10 11.25
N ALA A 147 4.99 -7.49 10.21
CA ALA A 147 5.13 -7.98 8.84
C ALA A 147 5.66 -6.89 7.90
N GLU A 148 6.11 -7.27 6.73
CA GLU A 148 6.51 -6.30 5.72
C GLU A 148 5.30 -5.45 5.29
N TRP A 149 5.55 -4.20 4.94
CA TRP A 149 4.53 -3.30 4.44
C TRP A 149 4.29 -3.53 2.95
N ILE A 150 3.08 -3.99 2.59
CA ILE A 150 2.64 -4.09 1.19
C ILE A 150 2.26 -2.68 0.70
N ARG A 151 3.11 -2.10 -0.16
CA ARG A 151 2.84 -0.81 -0.80
C ARG A 151 1.73 -0.97 -1.83
N GLY A 152 0.75 -0.07 -1.82
CA GLY A 152 -0.41 -0.11 -2.69
C GLY A 152 -1.67 0.38 -1.98
N GLY A 153 -2.85 -0.07 -2.39
CA GLY A 153 -4.15 0.30 -1.83
C GLY A 153 -4.79 -0.82 -1.00
N SER A 154 -5.76 -0.47 -0.14
CA SER A 154 -6.71 -1.43 0.42
C SER A 154 -7.62 -1.98 -0.68
N VAL A 155 -8.27 -3.11 -0.41
CA VAL A 155 -9.28 -3.67 -1.35
C VAL A 155 -10.34 -2.64 -1.69
N LYS A 156 -10.80 -1.84 -0.69
CA LYS A 156 -11.78 -0.77 -0.90
C LYS A 156 -11.27 0.30 -1.87
N GLU A 157 -10.09 0.88 -1.59
CA GLU A 157 -9.51 1.93 -2.44
C GLU A 157 -9.33 1.46 -3.89
N VAL A 158 -8.95 0.20 -4.10
CA VAL A 158 -8.80 -0.35 -5.46
C VAL A 158 -10.15 -0.67 -6.09
N ALA A 159 -11.11 -1.21 -5.34
CA ALA A 159 -12.47 -1.48 -5.84
C ALA A 159 -13.17 -0.20 -6.34
N GLU A 160 -13.00 0.92 -5.63
CA GLU A 160 -13.53 2.23 -6.04
C GLU A 160 -12.97 2.73 -7.39
N THR A 161 -11.81 2.23 -7.82
CA THR A 161 -11.25 2.55 -9.15
C THR A 161 -11.91 1.75 -10.28
N ALA A 162 -12.80 0.82 -9.98
CA ALA A 162 -13.45 -0.10 -10.91
C ALA A 162 -12.43 -0.81 -11.84
N PRO A 163 -11.52 -1.62 -11.29
CA PRO A 163 -10.52 -2.32 -12.09
C PRO A 163 -11.18 -3.28 -13.07
N SER A 164 -10.50 -3.59 -14.18
CA SER A 164 -11.02 -4.57 -15.14
C SER A 164 -11.22 -5.94 -14.48
N ALA A 165 -12.30 -6.63 -14.82
CA ALA A 165 -12.61 -7.94 -14.24
C ALA A 165 -11.48 -8.96 -14.47
N ILE A 166 -10.81 -8.92 -15.64
CA ILE A 166 -9.65 -9.76 -15.96
C ILE A 166 -8.48 -9.39 -15.07
N GLY A 167 -8.21 -8.08 -14.89
CA GLY A 167 -7.16 -7.58 -14.00
C GLY A 167 -7.37 -8.02 -12.56
N ALA A 168 -8.59 -7.87 -12.03
CA ALA A 168 -8.96 -8.31 -10.68
C ALA A 168 -8.79 -9.83 -10.50
N ALA A 169 -9.24 -10.64 -11.49
CA ALA A 169 -9.09 -12.08 -11.46
C ALA A 169 -7.62 -12.53 -11.56
N ARG A 170 -6.77 -11.77 -12.24
CA ARG A 170 -5.34 -12.03 -12.32
C ARG A 170 -4.65 -11.67 -10.99
N ALA A 171 -4.97 -10.51 -10.44
CA ALA A 171 -4.41 -10.02 -9.18
C ALA A 171 -4.69 -10.95 -7.99
N ILE A 172 -5.89 -11.54 -7.91
CA ILE A 172 -6.28 -12.42 -6.80
C ILE A 172 -5.56 -13.79 -6.84
N GLN A 173 -4.96 -14.18 -7.96
CA GLN A 173 -4.25 -15.45 -8.09
C GLN A 173 -3.05 -15.53 -7.14
N SER A 174 -2.38 -14.42 -6.84
CA SER A 174 -1.27 -14.38 -5.90
C SER A 174 -1.72 -14.77 -4.49
N LEU A 175 -2.85 -14.23 -4.00
CA LEU A 175 -3.42 -14.60 -2.71
C LEU A 175 -3.90 -16.07 -2.69
N ALA A 176 -4.50 -16.55 -3.79
CA ALA A 176 -4.92 -17.95 -3.92
C ALA A 176 -3.73 -18.91 -3.91
N ALA A 177 -2.62 -18.54 -4.55
CA ALA A 177 -1.38 -19.34 -4.55
C ALA A 177 -0.72 -19.37 -3.16
N ALA A 178 -0.74 -18.24 -2.44
CA ALA A 178 -0.26 -18.20 -1.06
C ALA A 178 -1.11 -19.09 -0.13
N ALA A 179 -2.44 -19.10 -0.32
CA ALA A 179 -3.33 -19.98 0.41
C ALA A 179 -3.09 -21.47 0.08
N GLU A 180 -2.83 -21.81 -1.18
CA GLU A 180 -2.48 -23.17 -1.59
C GLU A 180 -1.23 -23.67 -0.85
N GLU A 181 -0.16 -22.88 -0.84
CA GLU A 181 1.08 -23.22 -0.17
C GLU A 181 0.89 -23.32 1.36
N ALA A 182 0.18 -22.37 1.95
CA ALA A 182 -0.14 -22.38 3.37
C ALA A 182 -0.92 -23.64 3.77
N HIS A 183 -1.99 -23.98 3.05
CA HIS A 183 -2.80 -25.16 3.33
C HIS A 183 -2.00 -26.46 3.14
N HIS A 184 -1.12 -26.50 2.13
CA HIS A 184 -0.20 -27.64 1.96
C HIS A 184 0.75 -27.80 3.15
N ALA A 185 1.20 -26.69 3.73
CA ALA A 185 2.03 -26.68 4.93
C ALA A 185 1.22 -26.87 6.23
N GLY A 186 -0.09 -27.10 6.16
CA GLY A 186 -0.97 -27.25 7.31
C GLY A 186 -1.25 -25.97 8.08
N VAL A 187 -1.10 -24.80 7.44
CA VAL A 187 -1.32 -23.47 8.01
C VAL A 187 -2.51 -22.80 7.32
N VAL A 188 -3.20 -21.91 8.03
CA VAL A 188 -4.37 -21.17 7.54
C VAL A 188 -4.07 -19.68 7.60
N LEU A 189 -4.52 -18.92 6.59
CA LEU A 189 -4.25 -17.49 6.47
C LEU A 189 -5.18 -16.62 7.33
N SER A 190 -6.41 -17.08 7.59
CA SER A 190 -7.46 -16.31 8.32
C SER A 190 -7.92 -15.07 7.56
N ILE A 191 -8.40 -15.27 6.33
CA ILE A 191 -8.92 -14.18 5.47
C ILE A 191 -10.39 -13.92 5.81
N ASP A 192 -10.64 -13.27 6.91
CA ASP A 192 -11.96 -13.06 7.51
C ASP A 192 -12.47 -11.61 7.44
N HIS A 193 -11.60 -10.66 7.08
CA HIS A 193 -11.91 -9.24 7.09
C HIS A 193 -11.21 -8.52 5.92
N PRO A 194 -11.90 -7.59 5.20
CA PRO A 194 -11.32 -6.93 4.05
C PRO A 194 -10.08 -6.07 4.38
N SER A 195 -10.01 -5.50 5.59
CA SER A 195 -8.84 -4.71 6.02
C SER A 195 -7.54 -5.51 6.14
N ARG A 196 -7.60 -6.87 6.15
CA ARG A 196 -6.40 -7.70 6.13
C ARG A 196 -5.68 -7.69 4.80
N ILE A 197 -6.37 -7.29 3.74
CA ILE A 197 -5.95 -7.49 2.36
C ILE A 197 -5.56 -6.15 1.75
N ARG A 198 -4.45 -6.14 1.01
CA ARG A 198 -4.03 -5.02 0.20
C ARG A 198 -3.75 -5.48 -1.23
N VAL A 199 -3.91 -4.57 -2.16
CA VAL A 199 -3.46 -4.76 -3.54
C VAL A 199 -2.14 -4.02 -3.69
N SER A 200 -1.09 -4.74 -4.05
CA SER A 200 0.24 -4.17 -4.19
C SER A 200 0.34 -3.26 -5.42
N ILE A 201 1.36 -2.42 -5.46
CA ILE A 201 1.68 -1.61 -6.66
C ILE A 201 2.06 -2.48 -7.86
N ASP A 202 2.48 -3.73 -7.63
CA ASP A 202 2.82 -4.71 -8.66
C ASP A 202 1.59 -5.45 -9.19
N GLY A 203 0.41 -5.15 -8.64
CA GLY A 203 -0.88 -5.73 -9.04
C GLY A 203 -1.23 -7.04 -8.34
N ASP A 204 -0.48 -7.45 -7.32
CA ASP A 204 -0.77 -8.64 -6.54
C ASP A 204 -1.72 -8.34 -5.38
N VAL A 205 -2.70 -9.20 -5.14
CA VAL A 205 -3.51 -9.17 -3.92
C VAL A 205 -2.81 -9.99 -2.84
N ALA A 206 -2.58 -9.39 -1.67
CA ALA A 206 -1.86 -10.03 -0.59
C ALA A 206 -2.57 -9.88 0.77
N LEU A 207 -2.44 -10.90 1.62
CA LEU A 207 -2.71 -10.80 3.06
C LEU A 207 -1.63 -9.91 3.68
N ALA A 208 -1.97 -8.64 3.93
CA ALA A 208 -1.02 -7.63 4.40
C ALA A 208 -0.88 -7.59 5.93
N PHE A 209 -1.90 -8.03 6.66
CA PHE A 209 -1.91 -8.06 8.12
C PHE A 209 -2.13 -9.49 8.62
N PRO A 210 -1.06 -10.31 8.69
CA PRO A 210 -1.11 -11.67 9.20
C PRO A 210 -1.57 -11.70 10.68
N GLY A 211 -2.38 -12.69 11.02
CA GLY A 211 -2.90 -12.88 12.38
C GLY A 211 -3.92 -14.01 12.39
N THR A 212 -3.46 -15.27 12.51
CA THR A 212 -4.29 -16.45 12.33
C THR A 212 -5.14 -16.74 13.55
N LEU A 213 -6.44 -16.47 13.46
CA LEU A 213 -7.41 -16.72 14.54
C LEU A 213 -7.60 -18.22 14.82
N PRO A 214 -8.00 -18.62 16.05
CA PRO A 214 -8.17 -20.02 16.41
C PRO A 214 -9.22 -20.77 15.61
N ASP A 215 -10.29 -20.10 15.21
CA ASP A 215 -11.43 -20.62 14.45
C ASP A 215 -11.23 -20.54 12.93
N ALA A 216 -10.10 -19.99 12.45
CA ALA A 216 -9.80 -19.92 11.04
C ALA A 216 -9.69 -21.32 10.41
N THR A 217 -10.26 -21.46 9.21
CA THR A 217 -10.30 -22.72 8.46
C THR A 217 -9.84 -22.53 7.00
N PRO A 218 -9.33 -23.57 6.34
CA PRO A 218 -9.00 -23.50 4.91
C PRO A 218 -10.18 -23.07 4.04
N THR A 219 -11.38 -23.53 4.35
CA THR A 219 -12.60 -23.11 3.64
C THR A 219 -12.93 -21.64 3.88
N GLY A 220 -12.62 -21.12 5.09
CA GLY A 220 -12.74 -19.69 5.40
C GLY A 220 -11.83 -18.85 4.51
N ASP A 221 -10.58 -19.28 4.29
CA ASP A 221 -9.65 -18.60 3.38
C ASP A 221 -10.17 -18.56 1.95
N ILE A 222 -10.71 -19.69 1.44
CA ILE A 222 -11.31 -19.74 0.10
C ILE A 222 -12.43 -18.71 -0.04
N ARG A 223 -13.29 -18.63 0.97
CA ARG A 223 -14.39 -17.65 0.99
C ARG A 223 -13.86 -16.22 1.07
N GLY A 224 -12.83 -15.97 1.85
CA GLY A 224 -12.17 -14.67 1.95
C GLY A 224 -11.51 -14.23 0.64
N ILE A 225 -10.85 -15.15 -0.08
CA ILE A 225 -10.28 -14.89 -1.41
C ILE A 225 -11.39 -14.57 -2.42
N GLY A 226 -12.46 -15.36 -2.41
CA GLY A 226 -13.64 -15.10 -3.24
C GLY A 226 -14.30 -13.76 -2.94
N ALA A 227 -14.36 -13.39 -1.66
CA ALA A 227 -14.91 -12.11 -1.21
C ALA A 227 -14.04 -10.93 -1.66
N ALA A 228 -12.72 -11.05 -1.62
CA ALA A 228 -11.80 -10.04 -2.15
C ALA A 228 -11.97 -9.86 -3.67
N LEU A 229 -12.08 -10.96 -4.43
CA LEU A 229 -12.38 -10.87 -5.86
C LEU A 229 -13.74 -10.21 -6.10
N TYR A 230 -14.77 -10.62 -5.35
CA TYR A 230 -16.11 -10.04 -5.45
C TYR A 230 -16.08 -8.53 -5.21
N ALA A 231 -15.35 -8.09 -4.17
CA ALA A 231 -15.21 -6.66 -3.87
C ALA A 231 -14.50 -5.89 -4.99
N LEU A 232 -13.43 -6.44 -5.57
CA LEU A 232 -12.74 -5.83 -6.71
C LEU A 232 -13.60 -5.74 -7.97
N LEU A 233 -14.61 -6.62 -8.12
CA LEU A 233 -15.49 -6.64 -9.28
C LEU A 233 -16.66 -5.65 -9.16
N VAL A 234 -17.24 -5.47 -7.95
CA VAL A 234 -18.50 -4.74 -7.77
C VAL A 234 -18.53 -3.77 -6.58
N ASP A 235 -17.37 -3.50 -5.96
CA ASP A 235 -17.20 -2.61 -4.80
C ASP A 235 -18.14 -2.94 -3.62
N ARG A 236 -18.36 -4.26 -3.35
CA ARG A 236 -19.19 -4.74 -2.25
C ARG A 236 -18.55 -5.94 -1.55
N TRP A 237 -18.73 -6.04 -0.24
CA TRP A 237 -18.23 -7.17 0.54
C TRP A 237 -19.31 -8.21 0.77
N PRO A 238 -19.12 -9.47 0.31
CA PRO A 238 -20.17 -10.49 0.33
C PRO A 238 -20.25 -11.35 1.60
N LEU A 239 -19.30 -11.17 2.54
CA LEU A 239 -19.26 -11.91 3.79
C LEU A 239 -19.68 -11.01 4.97
N PRO A 240 -20.09 -11.58 6.12
CA PRO A 240 -20.28 -10.80 7.33
C PRO A 240 -18.98 -10.09 7.71
N GLU A 241 -19.08 -8.83 8.08
CA GLU A 241 -17.98 -8.03 8.58
C GLU A 241 -18.22 -7.71 10.05
N ALA A 242 -17.24 -7.98 10.91
CA ALA A 242 -17.28 -7.69 12.33
C ALA A 242 -16.01 -6.93 12.75
N GLY A 243 -16.10 -6.14 13.83
CA GLY A 243 -14.99 -5.29 14.28
C GLY A 243 -15.05 -3.89 13.71
N TYR A 244 -13.91 -3.35 13.28
CA TYR A 244 -13.84 -2.02 12.69
C TYR A 244 -14.25 -2.07 11.22
N PRO A 245 -15.25 -1.28 10.79
CA PRO A 245 -15.76 -1.34 9.42
C PRO A 245 -14.68 -0.93 8.40
N SER A 246 -14.55 -1.71 7.33
CA SER A 246 -13.63 -1.42 6.23
C SER A 246 -14.10 -0.26 5.33
N GLY A 247 -15.39 0.05 5.41
CA GLY A 247 -16.05 1.01 4.55
C GLY A 247 -16.57 0.43 3.23
N LEU A 248 -16.37 -0.86 2.95
CA LEU A 248 -17.04 -1.55 1.85
C LEU A 248 -18.53 -1.71 2.16
N VAL A 249 -19.36 -1.54 1.15
CA VAL A 249 -20.81 -1.76 1.29
C VAL A 249 -21.09 -3.27 1.30
N PRO A 250 -21.97 -3.79 2.18
CA PRO A 250 -22.38 -5.19 2.13
C PRO A 250 -23.00 -5.55 0.78
N ALA A 251 -22.69 -6.75 0.28
CA ALA A 251 -23.29 -7.25 -0.95
C ALA A 251 -24.79 -7.54 -0.79
N GLU A 252 -25.55 -7.37 -1.87
CA GLU A 252 -26.94 -7.74 -1.92
C GLU A 252 -27.09 -9.26 -1.86
N THR A 253 -28.07 -9.74 -1.10
CA THR A 253 -28.33 -11.16 -0.92
C THR A 253 -29.52 -11.59 -1.77
N GLY A 254 -29.37 -12.68 -2.51
CA GLY A 254 -30.43 -13.30 -3.29
C GLY A 254 -31.47 -14.05 -2.43
N PRO A 255 -32.53 -14.57 -3.05
CA PRO A 255 -33.59 -15.33 -2.36
C PRO A 255 -33.10 -16.63 -1.70
N ASP A 256 -31.96 -17.14 -2.15
CA ASP A 256 -31.28 -18.34 -1.64
C ASP A 256 -30.40 -18.05 -0.41
N GLY A 257 -30.28 -16.78 -0.02
CA GLY A 257 -29.44 -16.35 1.09
C GLY A 257 -27.95 -16.19 0.71
N GLU A 258 -27.58 -16.40 -0.55
CA GLU A 258 -26.22 -16.21 -1.04
C GLU A 258 -26.08 -14.83 -1.70
N PRO A 259 -24.85 -14.25 -1.77
CA PRO A 259 -24.62 -13.00 -2.47
C PRO A 259 -25.04 -13.06 -3.94
N VAL A 260 -25.61 -11.97 -4.45
CA VAL A 260 -25.95 -11.85 -5.88
C VAL A 260 -24.67 -11.98 -6.73
N GLU A 261 -24.74 -12.80 -7.80
CA GLU A 261 -23.57 -12.98 -8.68
C GLU A 261 -23.12 -11.65 -9.31
N PRO A 262 -21.83 -11.36 -9.38
CA PRO A 262 -21.29 -10.09 -9.93
C PRO A 262 -21.83 -9.76 -11.33
N ALA A 263 -21.91 -10.73 -12.24
CA ALA A 263 -22.43 -10.52 -13.60
C ALA A 263 -23.92 -10.14 -13.67
N LYS A 264 -24.68 -10.32 -12.58
CA LYS A 264 -26.06 -9.83 -12.48
C LYS A 264 -26.13 -8.36 -12.06
N LEU A 265 -25.08 -7.87 -11.39
CA LEU A 265 -24.94 -6.49 -10.97
C LEU A 265 -24.31 -5.63 -12.07
N ASP A 266 -23.31 -6.20 -12.78
CA ASP A 266 -22.64 -5.59 -13.91
C ASP A 266 -22.47 -6.62 -15.03
N GLY A 267 -23.18 -6.38 -16.14
CA GLY A 267 -23.21 -7.29 -17.31
C GLY A 267 -21.92 -7.31 -18.12
N ASP A 268 -20.98 -6.39 -17.87
CA ASP A 268 -19.69 -6.33 -18.54
C ASP A 268 -18.66 -7.28 -17.88
N ILE A 269 -18.99 -7.84 -16.70
CA ILE A 269 -18.15 -8.83 -16.03
C ILE A 269 -18.27 -10.19 -16.73
N PRO A 270 -17.14 -10.79 -17.21
CA PRO A 270 -17.15 -12.11 -17.83
C PRO A 270 -17.77 -13.18 -16.92
N PHE A 271 -18.68 -13.97 -17.47
CA PHE A 271 -19.44 -14.99 -16.71
C PHE A 271 -18.52 -15.93 -15.92
N GLN A 272 -17.39 -16.35 -16.49
CA GLN A 272 -16.45 -17.26 -15.85
C GLN A 272 -15.80 -16.65 -14.60
N ILE A 273 -15.47 -15.37 -14.63
CA ILE A 273 -14.89 -14.64 -13.50
C ILE A 273 -15.95 -14.42 -12.42
N SER A 274 -17.15 -13.99 -12.83
CA SER A 274 -18.30 -13.85 -11.93
C SER A 274 -18.63 -15.18 -11.22
N ALA A 275 -18.68 -16.28 -11.97
CA ALA A 275 -18.95 -17.60 -11.42
C ALA A 275 -17.85 -18.08 -10.46
N ALA A 276 -16.57 -17.76 -10.72
CA ALA A 276 -15.48 -18.08 -9.81
C ALA A 276 -15.63 -17.34 -8.48
N ALA A 277 -15.90 -16.03 -8.50
CA ALA A 277 -16.16 -15.23 -7.31
C ALA A 277 -17.37 -15.75 -6.52
N ALA A 278 -18.52 -15.93 -7.19
CA ALA A 278 -19.74 -16.40 -6.56
C ALA A 278 -19.58 -17.79 -5.91
N ARG A 279 -18.96 -18.74 -6.62
CA ARG A 279 -18.75 -20.11 -6.08
C ARG A 279 -17.73 -20.17 -4.95
N ALA A 280 -16.76 -19.27 -4.89
CA ALA A 280 -15.80 -19.20 -3.80
C ALA A 280 -16.44 -18.69 -2.50
N VAL A 281 -17.39 -17.75 -2.56
CA VAL A 281 -18.06 -17.19 -1.37
C VAL A 281 -19.23 -18.04 -0.85
N GLN A 282 -19.75 -18.99 -1.65
CA GLN A 282 -20.89 -19.82 -1.25
C GLN A 282 -20.64 -20.57 0.05
N SER A 283 -21.67 -20.61 0.90
CA SER A 283 -21.62 -21.31 2.18
C SER A 283 -21.78 -22.84 2.04
N ARG A 284 -22.43 -23.30 0.95
CA ARG A 284 -22.68 -24.72 0.67
C ARG A 284 -22.47 -25.04 -0.81
N GLY A 285 -21.74 -26.13 -1.07
CA GLY A 285 -21.52 -26.60 -2.44
C GLY A 285 -20.56 -25.74 -3.27
N GLY A 286 -19.89 -24.79 -2.65
CA GLY A 286 -18.89 -23.95 -3.28
C GLY A 286 -17.52 -24.63 -3.47
N ILE A 287 -16.50 -23.84 -3.76
CA ILE A 287 -15.11 -24.30 -3.87
C ILE A 287 -14.58 -24.55 -2.45
N SER A 288 -13.94 -25.71 -2.23
CA SER A 288 -13.48 -26.13 -0.92
C SER A 288 -11.96 -26.23 -0.77
N SER A 289 -11.18 -26.01 -1.86
CA SER A 289 -9.71 -26.10 -1.81
C SER A 289 -9.04 -25.00 -2.61
N ALA A 290 -7.89 -24.53 -2.12
CA ALA A 290 -7.10 -23.48 -2.77
C ALA A 290 -6.59 -23.88 -4.17
N PRO A 291 -6.08 -25.11 -4.40
CA PRO A 291 -5.70 -25.55 -5.75
C PRO A 291 -6.87 -25.50 -6.75
N THR A 292 -8.07 -25.89 -6.32
CA THR A 292 -9.26 -25.83 -7.18
C THR A 292 -9.62 -24.38 -7.52
N LEU A 293 -9.59 -23.48 -6.53
CA LEU A 293 -9.85 -22.06 -6.75
C LEU A 293 -8.82 -21.45 -7.70
N LEU A 294 -7.52 -21.70 -7.48
CA LEU A 294 -6.45 -21.17 -8.31
C LEU A 294 -6.56 -21.65 -9.76
N ASN A 295 -6.80 -22.94 -9.97
CA ASN A 295 -7.03 -23.49 -11.31
C ASN A 295 -8.25 -22.86 -11.99
N LEU A 296 -9.35 -22.66 -11.24
CA LEU A 296 -10.55 -22.02 -11.79
C LEU A 296 -10.29 -20.56 -12.18
N LEU A 297 -9.53 -19.82 -11.36
CA LEU A 297 -9.14 -18.44 -11.66
C LEU A 297 -8.26 -18.36 -12.92
N HIS A 298 -7.26 -19.25 -13.08
CA HIS A 298 -6.46 -19.33 -14.29
C HIS A 298 -7.31 -19.61 -15.53
N GLN A 299 -8.22 -20.59 -15.45
CA GLN A 299 -9.11 -20.94 -16.55
C GLN A 299 -10.08 -19.82 -16.89
N ALA A 300 -10.67 -19.16 -15.86
CA ALA A 300 -11.61 -18.05 -16.05
C ALA A 300 -10.91 -16.84 -16.70
N THR A 301 -9.71 -16.49 -16.25
CA THR A 301 -8.91 -15.42 -16.83
C THR A 301 -8.57 -15.71 -18.29
N ALA A 302 -8.01 -16.90 -18.57
CA ALA A 302 -7.66 -17.30 -19.93
C ALA A 302 -8.89 -17.44 -20.87
N ALA A 303 -10.06 -17.77 -20.37
CA ALA A 303 -11.29 -17.81 -21.15
C ALA A 303 -11.81 -16.40 -21.46
N ALA A 304 -11.77 -15.50 -20.47
CA ALA A 304 -12.19 -14.10 -20.64
C ALA A 304 -11.29 -13.36 -21.64
N GLU A 305 -9.97 -13.52 -21.57
CA GLU A 305 -9.01 -12.97 -22.52
C GLU A 305 -9.28 -13.42 -23.97
N ARG A 306 -9.62 -14.70 -24.17
CA ARG A 306 -9.96 -15.21 -25.51
C ARG A 306 -11.27 -14.64 -26.05
N THR A 307 -12.24 -14.39 -25.18
CA THR A 307 -13.52 -13.80 -25.56
C THR A 307 -13.37 -12.32 -25.92
N ASP A 308 -12.49 -11.61 -25.24
CA ASP A 308 -12.20 -10.19 -25.48
C ASP A 308 -11.48 -9.97 -26.84
N LEU A 309 -10.72 -10.98 -27.30
CA LEU A 309 -10.01 -10.95 -28.59
C LEU A 309 -10.90 -11.33 -29.80
N VAL A 310 -12.11 -11.85 -29.60
CA VAL A 310 -13.04 -12.20 -30.69
C VAL A 310 -13.97 -11.01 -30.92
N GLU A 311 -13.65 -10.17 -31.94
CA GLU A 311 -14.62 -9.21 -32.48
C GLU A 311 -15.93 -9.96 -32.81
N PRO A 312 -17.11 -9.44 -32.42
CA PRO A 312 -18.37 -10.03 -32.81
C PRO A 312 -18.48 -10.01 -34.33
N VAL A 313 -18.27 -11.17 -34.97
CA VAL A 313 -18.59 -11.35 -36.37
C VAL A 313 -20.07 -11.08 -36.51
N ALA A 314 -20.42 -9.96 -37.17
CA ALA A 314 -21.81 -9.66 -37.49
C ALA A 314 -22.42 -10.90 -38.17
N PRO A 315 -23.59 -11.38 -37.73
CA PRO A 315 -24.20 -12.56 -38.35
C PRO A 315 -24.43 -12.26 -39.84
N VAL A 316 -23.78 -13.03 -40.70
CA VAL A 316 -24.06 -13.04 -42.12
C VAL A 316 -25.47 -13.63 -42.27
N LEU A 317 -26.45 -12.74 -42.46
CA LEU A 317 -27.82 -13.17 -42.75
C LEU A 317 -27.83 -13.81 -44.16
N PRO A 318 -28.39 -14.99 -44.33
CA PRO A 318 -28.57 -15.58 -45.65
C PRO A 318 -29.44 -14.65 -46.53
N ASP A 319 -29.09 -14.51 -47.78
CA ASP A 319 -29.69 -13.61 -48.79
C ASP A 319 -31.20 -13.84 -49.06
N ASP A 320 -31.82 -14.85 -48.43
CA ASP A 320 -33.23 -15.23 -48.61
C ASP A 320 -34.23 -14.50 -47.69
N ALA A 321 -33.77 -13.57 -46.82
CA ALA A 321 -34.66 -12.84 -45.92
C ALA A 321 -35.27 -11.55 -46.51
N LEU A 322 -35.01 -11.24 -47.80
CA LEU A 322 -35.41 -9.97 -48.44
C LEU A 322 -36.84 -9.92 -48.97
N ARG A 323 -37.74 -10.84 -48.55
CA ARG A 323 -39.16 -10.82 -48.95
C ARG A 323 -40.13 -10.94 -47.79
N ARG A 324 -40.15 -9.95 -46.87
CA ARG A 324 -41.33 -9.71 -46.02
C ARG A 324 -41.52 -8.18 -45.90
N PRO A 325 -42.81 -7.70 -45.98
CA PRO A 325 -43.09 -6.27 -45.92
C PRO A 325 -42.74 -5.69 -44.55
N ALA A 326 -42.16 -4.50 -44.58
CA ALA A 326 -41.72 -3.71 -43.43
C ALA A 326 -42.88 -3.51 -42.42
N ARG A 327 -42.68 -3.96 -41.19
CA ARG A 327 -43.33 -3.35 -40.03
C ARG A 327 -42.46 -2.18 -39.58
N GLU A 328 -43.09 -1.04 -39.40
CA GLU A 328 -42.46 0.18 -38.95
C GLU A 328 -41.63 -0.03 -37.67
N PRO A 329 -40.41 0.50 -37.58
CA PRO A 329 -39.60 0.42 -36.37
C PRO A 329 -40.18 1.38 -35.36
N LEU A 330 -40.50 0.91 -34.17
CA LEU A 330 -40.74 1.73 -33.01
C LEU A 330 -39.41 2.42 -32.60
N ASP A 331 -39.50 3.70 -32.45
CA ASP A 331 -38.49 4.73 -32.30
C ASP A 331 -37.41 4.41 -31.23
N GLU A 332 -36.22 3.95 -31.64
CA GLU A 332 -35.04 3.82 -30.77
C GLU A 332 -34.44 5.16 -30.30
N GLY A 333 -35.00 6.26 -30.82
CA GLY A 333 -34.54 7.63 -30.46
C GLY A 333 -34.89 8.05 -29.02
N GLU A 334 -35.97 7.55 -28.43
CA GLU A 334 -36.40 7.96 -27.09
C GLU A 334 -35.59 7.34 -25.93
N GLN A 335 -35.00 6.15 -26.11
CA GLN A 335 -34.20 5.52 -25.04
C GLN A 335 -32.80 6.13 -24.94
N ARG A 336 -32.19 6.52 -26.07
CA ARG A 336 -30.88 7.20 -26.04
C ARG A 336 -30.95 8.62 -25.48
N THR A 337 -32.07 9.34 -25.70
CA THR A 337 -32.28 10.70 -25.18
C THR A 337 -32.56 10.69 -23.67
N ARG A 338 -33.23 9.68 -23.13
CA ARG A 338 -33.44 9.53 -21.68
C ARG A 338 -32.14 9.23 -20.94
N ARG A 339 -31.27 8.37 -21.48
CA ARG A 339 -29.98 8.03 -20.86
C ARG A 339 -29.00 9.21 -20.86
N ARG A 340 -28.92 9.97 -21.97
CA ARG A 340 -28.10 11.21 -22.03
C ARG A 340 -28.62 12.32 -21.11
N ARG A 341 -29.93 12.46 -20.93
CA ARG A 341 -30.52 13.46 -20.05
C ARG A 341 -30.28 13.14 -18.58
N ASN A 342 -30.29 11.89 -18.18
CA ASN A 342 -30.02 11.46 -16.80
C ASN A 342 -28.55 11.61 -16.43
N VAL A 343 -27.62 11.33 -17.37
CA VAL A 343 -26.17 11.56 -17.17
C VAL A 343 -25.86 13.07 -17.06
N LEU A 344 -26.47 13.91 -17.90
CA LEU A 344 -26.28 15.37 -17.84
C LEU A 344 -26.89 16.00 -16.56
N ILE A 345 -27.99 15.45 -16.04
CA ILE A 345 -28.57 15.91 -14.77
C ILE A 345 -27.71 15.47 -13.58
N GLY A 346 -27.14 14.25 -13.61
CA GLY A 346 -26.23 13.76 -12.56
C GLY A 346 -24.92 14.55 -12.48
N VAL A 347 -24.32 14.87 -13.63
CA VAL A 347 -23.10 15.68 -13.70
C VAL A 347 -23.37 17.14 -13.29
N GLY A 348 -24.52 17.70 -13.67
CA GLY A 348 -24.91 19.06 -13.28
C GLY A 348 -25.16 19.20 -11.77
N LEU A 349 -25.78 18.20 -11.13
CA LEU A 349 -26.03 18.22 -9.69
C LEU A 349 -24.73 18.03 -8.89
N GLY A 350 -23.83 17.14 -9.34
CA GLY A 350 -22.53 16.94 -8.72
C GLY A 350 -21.65 18.19 -8.76
N ALA A 351 -21.62 18.88 -9.90
CA ALA A 351 -20.90 20.15 -10.05
C ALA A 351 -21.47 21.27 -9.17
N ALA A 352 -22.80 21.36 -9.05
CA ALA A 352 -23.45 22.35 -8.21
C ALA A 352 -23.17 22.12 -6.71
N VAL A 353 -23.15 20.87 -6.24
CA VAL A 353 -22.82 20.52 -4.86
C VAL A 353 -21.34 20.82 -4.56
N LEU A 354 -20.43 20.54 -5.51
CA LEU A 354 -19.00 20.82 -5.35
C LEU A 354 -18.72 22.33 -5.29
N VAL A 355 -19.39 23.13 -6.13
CA VAL A 355 -19.30 24.60 -6.09
C VAL A 355 -19.88 25.15 -4.79
N ALA A 356 -21.01 24.62 -4.31
CA ALA A 356 -21.58 25.03 -3.02
C ALA A 356 -20.65 24.67 -1.85
N ALA A 357 -20.02 23.51 -1.86
CA ALA A 357 -19.05 23.11 -0.83
C ALA A 357 -17.81 24.01 -0.84
N LEU A 358 -17.30 24.38 -2.02
CA LEU A 358 -16.17 25.32 -2.16
C LEU A 358 -16.52 26.73 -1.68
N VAL A 359 -17.74 27.21 -1.94
CA VAL A 359 -18.19 28.52 -1.46
C VAL A 359 -18.37 28.54 0.06
N VAL A 360 -18.88 27.44 0.65
CA VAL A 360 -18.97 27.28 2.11
C VAL A 360 -17.58 27.21 2.73
N LEU A 361 -16.65 26.46 2.14
CA LEU A 361 -15.27 26.36 2.61
C LEU A 361 -14.57 27.73 2.54
N ALA A 362 -14.72 28.45 1.43
CA ALA A 362 -14.17 29.80 1.28
C ALA A 362 -14.76 30.78 2.30
N SER A 363 -16.09 30.69 2.60
CA SER A 363 -16.75 31.53 3.60
C SER A 363 -16.30 31.20 5.03
N VAL A 364 -16.01 29.93 5.32
CA VAL A 364 -15.49 29.52 6.63
C VAL A 364 -14.05 29.96 6.79
N LEU A 365 -13.21 29.80 5.76
CA LEU A 365 -11.82 30.30 5.77
C LEU A 365 -11.77 31.83 5.91
N SER A 366 -12.63 32.56 5.18
CA SER A 366 -12.66 34.03 5.30
C SER A 366 -13.14 34.55 6.67
N ARG A 367 -13.97 33.75 7.39
CA ARG A 367 -14.35 34.06 8.78
C ARG A 367 -13.27 33.71 9.80
N ILE A 368 -12.35 32.75 9.47
CA ILE A 368 -11.24 32.36 10.36
C ILE A 368 -10.02 33.27 10.13
N PHE A 369 -9.82 33.79 8.91
CA PHE A 369 -8.65 34.57 8.53
C PHE A 369 -8.95 36.06 8.21
N GLY A 370 -10.20 36.48 8.28
CA GLY A 370 -10.65 37.83 7.89
C GLY A 370 -11.01 38.72 9.06
N ASP A 371 -10.17 38.84 10.08
CA ASP A 371 -10.19 39.98 11.01
C ASP A 371 -8.93 40.02 11.87
N THR A 372 -7.82 40.50 11.31
CA THR A 372 -6.72 41.05 12.11
C THR A 372 -5.89 42.01 11.25
N ASP A 373 -6.47 43.20 11.07
CA ASP A 373 -5.66 44.40 10.81
C ASP A 373 -5.20 44.94 12.18
N GLY A 374 -4.01 44.56 12.60
CA GLY A 374 -3.42 44.93 13.87
C GLY A 374 -2.00 44.49 13.96
N GLY A 375 -1.06 45.28 13.40
CA GLY A 375 0.35 45.00 13.43
C GLY A 375 0.93 44.85 14.85
N LEU A 376 1.43 43.66 15.16
CA LEU A 376 2.32 43.41 16.28
C LEU A 376 3.73 43.11 15.74
N LYS A 377 4.65 44.07 15.93
CA LYS A 377 6.07 43.90 15.68
C LYS A 377 6.62 42.81 16.59
N GLY A 378 7.22 41.76 15.97
CA GLY A 378 7.76 40.56 16.60
C GLY A 378 9.02 40.70 17.46
N ASP A 379 9.40 41.91 17.89
CA ASP A 379 10.65 42.15 18.64
C ASP A 379 10.51 42.13 20.18
N ARG A 380 9.37 41.71 20.72
CA ARG A 380 9.16 41.75 22.18
C ARG A 380 8.85 40.39 22.86
N LEU A 381 8.95 39.26 22.18
CA LEU A 381 8.72 37.94 22.79
C LEU A 381 9.85 36.95 22.46
N GLY A 382 11.09 37.27 22.76
CA GLY A 382 12.24 36.39 22.97
C GLY A 382 12.11 34.88 22.69
N LEU A 383 11.53 34.48 21.55
CA LEU A 383 11.43 33.09 21.11
C LEU A 383 12.20 32.91 19.80
N ASN A 384 13.52 32.93 19.93
CA ASN A 384 14.40 32.36 18.92
C ASN A 384 14.52 30.87 19.19
N THR A 385 13.68 30.07 18.51
CA THR A 385 13.99 28.67 18.25
C THR A 385 13.62 28.42 16.81
N THR A 386 14.62 28.51 15.97
CA THR A 386 14.61 28.16 14.56
C THR A 386 14.27 26.70 14.40
N THR A 387 13.08 26.41 13.87
CA THR A 387 12.86 25.25 13.03
C THR A 387 12.08 25.73 11.83
N SER A 388 12.84 26.18 10.84
CA SER A 388 12.34 26.64 9.56
C SER A 388 11.92 25.42 8.75
N THR A 389 10.61 25.14 8.70
CA THR A 389 10.06 24.48 7.52
C THR A 389 9.88 25.57 6.48
N SER A 390 10.96 25.96 5.84
CA SER A 390 10.96 26.88 4.71
C SER A 390 10.34 26.15 3.53
N SER A 391 9.15 26.56 3.09
CA SER A 391 8.74 26.43 1.71
C SER A 391 9.72 27.32 0.93
N ALA A 392 10.80 26.72 0.42
CA ALA A 392 11.79 27.42 -0.38
C ALA A 392 11.10 28.04 -1.59
N ALA A 393 11.40 29.32 -1.83
CA ALA A 393 11.08 29.94 -3.12
C ALA A 393 11.71 29.07 -4.23
N PRO A 394 11.05 28.91 -5.42
CA PRO A 394 11.61 28.12 -6.50
C PRO A 394 13.00 28.67 -6.85
N GLY A 395 13.99 27.79 -6.83
CA GLY A 395 15.35 28.13 -7.22
C GLY A 395 15.41 28.56 -8.69
N SER A 396 16.53 29.07 -9.13
CA SER A 396 16.71 29.54 -10.52
C SER A 396 16.44 28.43 -11.53
N ALA A 397 15.70 28.75 -12.60
CA ALA A 397 15.43 27.80 -13.69
C ALA A 397 16.74 27.40 -14.39
N VAL A 398 16.93 26.11 -14.59
CA VAL A 398 18.07 25.51 -15.31
C VAL A 398 17.53 24.87 -16.60
N LYS A 399 17.92 25.44 -17.75
CA LYS A 399 17.51 24.89 -19.05
C LYS A 399 18.45 23.73 -19.42
N PRO A 400 17.95 22.50 -19.64
CA PRO A 400 18.75 21.40 -20.18
C PRO A 400 19.36 21.75 -21.55
N VAL A 401 20.59 21.32 -21.81
CA VAL A 401 21.29 21.57 -23.07
C VAL A 401 21.10 20.47 -24.10
N ALA A 402 20.72 19.26 -23.63
CA ALA A 402 20.40 18.13 -24.50
C ALA A 402 19.41 17.21 -23.80
N VAL A 403 18.69 16.42 -24.58
CA VAL A 403 17.81 15.35 -24.12
C VAL A 403 17.91 14.15 -25.05
N THR A 404 17.93 12.95 -24.48
CA THR A 404 17.94 11.68 -25.22
C THR A 404 16.93 10.72 -24.60
N VAL A 405 16.44 9.77 -25.39
CA VAL A 405 15.54 8.73 -24.86
C VAL A 405 16.36 7.62 -24.22
N PHE A 406 16.07 7.32 -22.98
CA PHE A 406 16.64 6.19 -22.23
C PHE A 406 15.65 5.03 -22.23
N SER A 407 16.04 3.90 -22.84
CA SER A 407 15.22 2.69 -22.95
C SER A 407 16.12 1.45 -22.85
N PRO A 408 16.41 0.97 -21.61
CA PRO A 408 17.40 -0.10 -21.43
C PRO A 408 16.92 -1.47 -21.92
N ASP A 409 15.58 -1.68 -21.98
CA ASP A 409 14.99 -3.01 -22.25
C ASP A 409 14.48 -3.15 -23.70
N GLY A 410 14.72 -2.16 -24.57
CA GLY A 410 14.19 -2.23 -25.95
C GLY A 410 14.51 -1.02 -26.80
N GLY A 411 13.85 -0.90 -27.95
CA GLY A 411 13.96 0.25 -28.82
C GLY A 411 13.55 1.56 -28.12
N ALA A 412 14.23 2.65 -28.44
CA ALA A 412 13.89 3.98 -27.94
C ALA A 412 12.60 4.50 -28.60
N ASP A 413 11.67 5.03 -27.81
CA ASP A 413 10.40 5.59 -28.28
C ASP A 413 10.63 6.97 -28.92
N ALA A 414 10.31 7.12 -30.19
CA ALA A 414 10.42 8.36 -30.95
C ALA A 414 11.69 9.19 -30.62
N PRO A 415 12.92 8.63 -30.76
CA PRO A 415 14.15 9.28 -30.32
C PRO A 415 14.43 10.61 -31.00
N ASP A 416 14.03 10.75 -32.27
CA ASP A 416 14.21 11.98 -33.06
C ASP A 416 13.32 13.14 -32.56
N LEU A 417 12.29 12.86 -31.79
CA LEU A 417 11.36 13.83 -31.21
C LEU A 417 11.67 14.20 -29.77
N ALA A 418 12.69 13.61 -29.13
CA ALA A 418 13.01 13.87 -27.74
C ALA A 418 13.19 15.37 -27.42
N GLY A 419 13.76 16.13 -28.36
CA GLY A 419 13.98 17.57 -28.23
C GLY A 419 12.70 18.40 -27.99
N LEU A 420 11.53 17.89 -28.41
CA LEU A 420 10.24 18.57 -28.20
C LEU A 420 9.81 18.63 -26.73
N ALA A 421 10.45 17.85 -25.86
CA ALA A 421 10.17 17.89 -24.43
C ALA A 421 10.93 19.01 -23.67
N ILE A 422 11.82 19.77 -24.36
CA ILE A 422 12.63 20.85 -23.77
C ILE A 422 12.78 22.06 -24.69
N ASP A 423 11.97 22.15 -25.75
CA ASP A 423 12.08 23.21 -26.76
C ASP A 423 11.47 24.55 -26.29
N GLY A 424 10.64 24.53 -25.27
CA GLY A 424 9.95 25.70 -24.71
C GLY A 424 8.61 25.99 -25.39
N ASP A 425 8.13 25.10 -26.27
CA ASP A 425 6.83 25.22 -26.95
C ASP A 425 5.84 24.19 -26.38
N PRO A 426 4.88 24.57 -25.54
CA PRO A 426 3.93 23.64 -24.95
C PRO A 426 2.93 23.04 -25.97
N SER A 427 2.95 23.48 -27.22
CA SER A 427 2.12 22.92 -28.30
C SER A 427 2.77 21.73 -29.02
N THR A 428 4.05 21.51 -28.82
CA THR A 428 4.78 20.32 -29.26
C THR A 428 4.92 19.30 -28.16
N ALA A 429 5.18 18.04 -28.46
CA ALA A 429 5.38 17.01 -27.45
C ALA A 429 6.23 15.85 -27.96
N TRP A 430 7.05 15.29 -27.09
CA TRP A 430 7.65 13.99 -27.29
C TRP A 430 6.62 12.89 -26.91
N PRO A 431 6.27 12.01 -27.83
CA PRO A 431 5.39 10.89 -27.55
C PRO A 431 6.18 9.62 -27.25
N THR A 432 5.69 8.78 -26.33
CA THR A 432 6.09 7.36 -26.33
C THR A 432 5.47 6.65 -27.53
N ASP A 433 5.91 5.45 -27.84
CA ASP A 433 5.19 4.56 -28.74
C ASP A 433 3.76 4.28 -28.19
N THR A 434 2.88 3.87 -29.09
CA THR A 434 1.54 3.42 -28.68
C THR A 434 1.59 1.92 -28.42
N TYR A 435 1.28 1.53 -27.18
CA TYR A 435 1.29 0.14 -26.77
C TYR A 435 -0.13 -0.42 -26.73
N THR A 436 -0.28 -1.68 -27.16
CA THR A 436 -1.56 -2.39 -27.11
C THR A 436 -1.85 -2.97 -25.73
N ASP A 437 -0.78 -3.30 -24.98
CA ASP A 437 -0.88 -3.81 -23.63
C ASP A 437 -1.14 -2.67 -22.64
N SER A 438 -1.95 -2.97 -21.65
CA SER A 438 -2.27 -2.03 -20.59
C SER A 438 -1.13 -1.93 -19.57
N VAL A 439 -1.13 -0.82 -18.87
CA VAL A 439 -0.33 -0.37 -17.73
C VAL A 439 0.25 -1.53 -16.87
N PRO A 440 1.52 -1.45 -16.41
CA PRO A 440 2.41 -0.25 -16.47
C PRO A 440 3.17 -0.09 -17.78
N PHE A 441 3.66 -1.17 -18.34
CA PHE A 441 4.33 -1.34 -19.62
C PHE A 441 4.21 -2.80 -20.07
N PRO A 442 4.34 -3.10 -21.38
CA PRO A 442 4.36 -4.49 -21.85
C PRO A 442 5.54 -5.26 -21.20
N ASN A 443 5.38 -6.57 -21.03
CA ASN A 443 6.33 -7.45 -20.30
C ASN A 443 7.79 -7.42 -20.80
N PHE A 444 8.04 -6.87 -22.00
CA PHE A 444 9.38 -6.75 -22.57
C PHE A 444 10.06 -5.40 -22.27
N LYS A 445 9.38 -4.48 -21.54
CA LYS A 445 9.87 -3.13 -21.27
C LYS A 445 9.47 -2.67 -19.88
N SER A 446 10.44 -2.36 -19.03
CA SER A 446 10.20 -1.88 -17.66
C SER A 446 9.80 -0.41 -17.58
N GLY A 447 9.94 0.32 -18.70
CA GLY A 447 9.64 1.74 -18.82
C GLY A 447 10.43 2.40 -19.94
N VAL A 448 10.28 3.71 -20.04
CA VAL A 448 11.05 4.57 -20.93
C VAL A 448 11.25 5.94 -20.27
N GLY A 449 12.32 6.64 -20.56
CA GLY A 449 12.56 7.95 -19.94
C GLY A 449 13.28 8.93 -20.85
N LEU A 450 13.30 10.18 -20.42
CA LEU A 450 14.05 11.25 -21.04
C LEU A 450 15.26 11.59 -20.17
N MET A 451 16.47 11.34 -20.66
CA MET A 451 17.73 11.71 -20.04
C MET A 451 18.08 13.13 -20.44
N LEU A 452 18.04 14.04 -19.47
CA LEU A 452 18.36 15.45 -19.62
C LEU A 452 19.82 15.67 -19.27
N GLN A 453 20.54 16.41 -20.10
CA GLN A 453 21.88 16.93 -19.78
C GLN A 453 21.75 18.36 -19.29
N LEU A 454 22.22 18.63 -18.09
CA LEU A 454 22.28 19.97 -17.51
C LEU A 454 23.56 20.69 -17.96
N PRO A 455 23.55 22.04 -18.06
CA PRO A 455 24.69 22.81 -18.54
C PRO A 455 25.92 22.72 -17.62
N GLN A 456 25.69 22.43 -16.34
CA GLN A 456 26.72 22.20 -15.31
C GLN A 456 26.16 21.33 -14.21
N PRO A 457 27.00 20.69 -13.37
CA PRO A 457 26.51 19.98 -12.19
C PRO A 457 25.63 20.89 -11.34
N THR A 458 24.40 20.49 -11.08
CA THR A 458 23.37 21.30 -10.42
C THR A 458 22.71 20.51 -9.30
N GLU A 459 22.58 21.12 -8.12
CA GLU A 459 21.68 20.64 -7.08
C GLU A 459 20.25 20.93 -7.51
N VAL A 460 19.49 19.87 -7.84
CA VAL A 460 18.14 20.00 -8.37
C VAL A 460 17.15 20.10 -7.22
N GLY A 461 16.36 21.17 -7.18
CA GLY A 461 15.32 21.39 -6.17
C GLY A 461 13.92 20.96 -6.64
N ALA A 462 13.63 21.09 -7.94
CA ALA A 462 12.35 20.66 -8.49
C ALA A 462 12.46 20.37 -10.00
N VAL A 463 11.60 19.47 -10.47
CA VAL A 463 11.39 19.16 -11.89
C VAL A 463 9.93 19.36 -12.21
N THR A 464 9.62 20.18 -13.19
CA THR A 464 8.24 20.36 -13.67
C THR A 464 8.08 19.61 -14.99
N VAL A 465 7.11 18.68 -15.05
CA VAL A 465 6.80 17.87 -16.22
C VAL A 465 5.38 18.17 -16.69
N SER A 466 5.23 18.60 -17.94
CA SER A 466 3.93 18.85 -18.56
C SER A 466 3.54 17.71 -19.48
N VAL A 467 2.36 17.12 -19.26
CA VAL A 467 1.86 15.97 -20.01
C VAL A 467 0.43 16.20 -20.49
N SER A 468 0.09 15.65 -21.67
CA SER A 468 -1.30 15.61 -22.17
C SER A 468 -2.03 14.32 -21.75
N SER A 469 -1.30 13.31 -21.29
CA SER A 469 -1.81 12.01 -20.86
C SER A 469 -2.34 12.02 -19.42
N THR A 470 -3.22 11.05 -19.11
CA THR A 470 -3.72 10.80 -17.74
C THR A 470 -3.17 9.47 -17.23
N GLY A 471 -2.85 9.39 -15.94
CA GLY A 471 -2.38 8.16 -15.30
C GLY A 471 -0.88 7.87 -15.47
N THR A 472 -0.11 8.73 -16.14
CA THR A 472 1.34 8.60 -16.25
C THR A 472 1.99 8.69 -14.87
N GLN A 473 2.88 7.75 -14.53
CA GLN A 473 3.74 7.85 -13.35
C GLN A 473 5.18 8.03 -13.76
N VAL A 474 5.86 8.96 -13.09
CA VAL A 474 7.27 9.24 -13.33
C VAL A 474 8.09 9.14 -12.06
N GLN A 475 9.35 8.77 -12.21
CA GLN A 475 10.40 8.89 -11.20
C GLN A 475 11.44 9.89 -11.69
N ILE A 476 11.97 10.70 -10.78
CA ILE A 476 13.14 11.53 -11.08
C ILE A 476 14.38 10.82 -10.53
N ARG A 477 15.39 10.68 -11.38
CA ARG A 477 16.62 9.96 -11.05
C ARG A 477 17.84 10.77 -11.52
N SER A 478 18.98 10.64 -10.87
CA SER A 478 20.26 11.16 -11.35
C SER A 478 21.09 10.06 -12.00
N ALA A 479 22.01 10.43 -12.87
CA ALA A 479 22.94 9.51 -13.50
C ALA A 479 24.34 10.15 -13.59
N ASP A 480 25.37 9.30 -13.60
CA ASP A 480 26.76 9.73 -13.75
C ASP A 480 27.16 9.93 -15.23
N SER A 481 26.32 9.47 -16.16
CA SER A 481 26.56 9.57 -17.61
C SER A 481 25.27 9.81 -18.39
N ALA A 482 25.41 10.29 -19.62
CA ALA A 482 24.29 10.48 -20.56
C ALA A 482 23.65 9.16 -21.01
N SER A 483 24.33 8.04 -20.88
CA SER A 483 23.93 6.74 -21.39
C SER A 483 24.27 5.64 -20.39
N PRO A 484 23.57 5.55 -19.24
CA PRO A 484 23.73 4.42 -18.33
C PRO A 484 23.29 3.12 -19.01
N SER A 485 23.91 2.00 -18.64
CA SER A 485 23.61 0.70 -19.26
C SER A 485 22.28 0.12 -18.79
N SER A 486 21.86 0.44 -17.59
CA SER A 486 20.63 -0.04 -16.98
C SER A 486 20.01 1.02 -16.05
N LEU A 487 18.75 0.80 -15.64
CA LEU A 487 18.10 1.66 -14.65
C LEU A 487 18.80 1.57 -13.27
N ALA A 488 19.46 0.46 -12.97
CA ALA A 488 20.23 0.28 -11.74
C ALA A 488 21.48 1.18 -11.66
N ASP A 489 22.00 1.64 -12.80
CA ASP A 489 23.12 2.57 -12.89
C ASP A 489 22.69 4.03 -12.65
N THR A 490 21.45 4.25 -12.22
CA THR A 490 20.89 5.58 -11.90
C THR A 490 20.43 5.63 -10.45
N THR A 491 20.56 6.79 -9.81
CA THR A 491 20.15 7.00 -8.42
C THR A 491 18.75 7.59 -8.34
N LEU A 492 17.84 6.98 -7.58
CA LEU A 492 16.48 7.46 -7.40
C LEU A 492 16.47 8.71 -6.51
N LEU A 493 15.94 9.82 -7.03
CA LEU A 493 15.77 11.08 -6.31
C LEU A 493 14.34 11.25 -5.79
N THR A 494 13.33 10.78 -6.56
CA THR A 494 11.91 10.78 -6.11
C THR A 494 11.27 9.45 -6.48
N GLY A 495 10.39 8.95 -5.60
CA GLY A 495 9.57 7.77 -5.89
C GLY A 495 8.56 8.02 -7.02
N PRO A 496 7.84 6.98 -7.48
CA PRO A 496 6.83 7.11 -8.51
C PRO A 496 5.77 8.16 -8.14
N THR A 497 5.63 9.18 -9.00
CA THR A 497 4.66 10.26 -8.83
C THR A 497 3.67 10.23 -9.99
N THR A 498 2.37 10.11 -9.68
CA THR A 498 1.31 10.15 -10.69
C THR A 498 1.10 11.58 -11.16
N LEU A 499 1.20 11.79 -12.47
CA LEU A 499 1.00 13.08 -13.11
C LEU A 499 -0.47 13.30 -13.47
N LYS A 500 -0.90 14.54 -13.31
CA LYS A 500 -2.19 15.04 -13.85
C LYS A 500 -1.94 15.65 -15.23
N GLN A 501 -2.95 15.65 -16.08
CA GLN A 501 -2.88 16.38 -17.34
C GLN A 501 -2.52 17.85 -17.10
N GLY A 502 -1.56 18.36 -17.86
CA GLY A 502 -0.96 19.69 -17.72
C GLY A 502 0.36 19.65 -16.95
N SER A 503 0.71 20.75 -16.34
CA SER A 503 2.00 20.96 -15.67
C SER A 503 1.99 20.39 -14.24
N ASN A 504 3.03 19.60 -13.90
CA ASN A 504 3.21 18.94 -12.61
C ASN A 504 4.60 19.25 -12.06
N THR A 505 4.69 19.91 -10.92
CA THR A 505 5.96 20.20 -10.26
C THR A 505 6.26 19.15 -9.21
N ILE A 506 7.39 18.49 -9.34
CA ILE A 506 7.89 17.42 -8.47
C ILE A 506 9.07 17.98 -7.70
N SER A 507 8.96 18.08 -6.37
CA SER A 507 10.06 18.48 -5.52
C SER A 507 11.10 17.36 -5.44
N VAL A 508 12.37 17.73 -5.61
CA VAL A 508 13.51 16.81 -5.58
C VAL A 508 14.38 17.17 -4.39
N LEU A 509 14.70 16.20 -3.56
CA LEU A 509 15.67 16.32 -2.50
C LEU A 509 17.01 15.76 -2.99
N ALA A 510 17.67 16.45 -3.91
CA ALA A 510 18.99 16.07 -4.38
C ALA A 510 20.03 16.49 -3.34
N ALA A 511 20.74 15.49 -2.79
CA ALA A 511 21.82 15.74 -1.85
C ALA A 511 23.15 16.12 -2.54
N GLU A 512 23.29 15.82 -3.84
CA GLU A 512 24.52 16.03 -4.59
C GLU A 512 24.24 16.66 -5.96
N PRO A 513 25.12 17.55 -6.46
CA PRO A 513 25.00 18.11 -7.79
C PRO A 513 25.08 17.04 -8.87
N THR A 514 24.16 17.06 -9.83
CA THR A 514 24.16 16.12 -10.97
C THR A 514 24.24 16.86 -12.31
N SER A 515 24.89 16.26 -13.30
CA SER A 515 24.92 16.72 -14.70
C SER A 515 23.87 16.02 -15.57
N TYR A 516 23.36 14.88 -15.14
CA TYR A 516 22.39 14.10 -15.89
C TYR A 516 21.19 13.77 -15.02
N LEU A 517 20.01 14.12 -15.52
CA LEU A 517 18.74 13.91 -14.83
C LEU A 517 17.81 13.08 -15.71
N LEU A 518 17.34 11.95 -15.20
CA LEU A 518 16.42 11.07 -15.90
C LEU A 518 14.99 11.29 -15.39
N VAL A 519 14.09 11.67 -16.28
CA VAL A 519 12.65 11.61 -16.06
C VAL A 519 12.18 10.25 -16.58
N TRP A 520 12.01 9.30 -15.66
CA TRP A 520 11.68 7.91 -15.97
C TRP A 520 10.18 7.67 -15.88
N ILE A 521 9.53 7.30 -16.97
CA ILE A 521 8.12 6.89 -16.98
C ILE A 521 8.07 5.42 -16.59
N SER A 522 7.60 5.16 -15.36
CA SER A 522 7.44 3.81 -14.79
C SER A 522 6.05 3.22 -15.05
N THR A 523 5.09 4.07 -15.42
CA THR A 523 3.73 3.67 -15.77
C THR A 523 3.25 4.53 -16.93
N MET A 524 2.77 3.88 -17.98
CA MET A 524 2.23 4.53 -19.16
C MET A 524 0.92 5.26 -18.85
N GLY A 525 0.76 6.44 -19.43
CA GLY A 525 -0.52 7.15 -19.41
C GLY A 525 -1.40 6.82 -20.61
N GLN A 526 -2.57 7.44 -20.63
CA GLN A 526 -3.50 7.35 -21.76
C GLN A 526 -3.69 8.71 -22.41
N THR A 527 -3.56 8.76 -23.73
CA THR A 527 -3.84 9.92 -24.57
C THR A 527 -4.83 9.53 -25.67
N GLY A 528 -6.01 10.14 -25.68
CA GLY A 528 -7.05 9.84 -26.68
C GLY A 528 -7.53 8.39 -26.67
N GLY A 529 -7.56 7.73 -25.50
CA GLY A 529 -7.97 6.34 -25.35
C GLY A 529 -6.93 5.31 -25.79
N LYS A 530 -5.67 5.74 -26.04
CA LYS A 530 -4.53 4.88 -26.39
C LYS A 530 -3.51 4.90 -25.26
N ASN A 531 -2.87 3.76 -24.98
CA ASN A 531 -1.77 3.64 -24.02
C ASN A 531 -0.51 4.31 -24.59
N ARG A 532 -0.38 5.59 -24.31
CA ARG A 532 0.67 6.47 -24.80
C ARG A 532 0.81 7.67 -23.86
N THR A 533 2.03 8.04 -23.56
CA THR A 533 2.34 9.28 -22.82
C THR A 533 2.90 10.31 -23.78
N GLU A 534 2.48 11.55 -23.64
CA GLU A 534 3.01 12.69 -24.38
C GLU A 534 3.53 13.72 -23.40
N VAL A 535 4.82 14.04 -23.49
CA VAL A 535 5.50 15.03 -22.64
C VAL A 535 5.74 16.28 -23.48
N SER A 536 5.04 17.37 -23.15
CA SER A 536 5.14 18.62 -23.89
C SER A 536 6.25 19.55 -23.39
N GLU A 537 6.61 19.48 -22.10
CA GLU A 537 7.70 20.31 -21.58
C GLU A 537 8.27 19.76 -20.28
N ILE A 538 9.59 19.84 -20.13
CA ILE A 538 10.30 19.56 -18.89
C ILE A 538 11.17 20.76 -18.52
N THR A 539 10.95 21.31 -17.34
CA THR A 539 11.79 22.37 -16.78
C THR A 539 12.41 21.93 -15.47
N VAL A 540 13.64 22.35 -15.23
CA VAL A 540 14.41 22.01 -14.03
C VAL A 540 14.66 23.28 -13.24
N SER A 541 14.53 23.22 -11.91
CA SER A 541 14.88 24.31 -10.99
C SER A 541 15.97 23.85 -10.05
N ALA A 542 16.99 24.68 -9.86
CA ALA A 542 18.03 24.41 -8.88
C ALA A 542 17.46 24.46 -7.45
N ALA A 543 18.12 23.79 -6.51
CA ALA A 543 17.85 23.98 -5.09
C ALA A 543 18.20 25.42 -4.68
N SER A 544 17.45 25.99 -3.75
CA SER A 544 17.60 27.37 -3.27
C SER A 544 18.59 27.45 -2.11
#